data_044e5c9c3820acb835c70f2c929f5745
#
_entry.id   044e5c9c3820acb835c70f2c929f5745
#
_cell.length_a   1.000
_cell.length_b   1.000
_cell.length_c   1.000
_cell.angle_alpha   90.00
_cell.angle_beta   90.00
_cell.angle_gamma   90.00
#
_symmetry.space_group_name_H-M   'P 1'
#
loop_
_entity.id
_entity.type
_entity.pdbx_description
1 polymer ?
#
loop_
_entity_poly.entity_id
_entity_poly.type
_entity_poly.pdbx_seq_one_letter_code
_entity_poly.pdbx_strand_id
1 'polypeptide(L)'
;MEQSQELKRVTAYLRDLQSRICASLEEADGGATFRQDEWQQDNGSGRTHILSDGRVFEQGGVNFSHVHGSALPAAASSRHPELGGSPFQATGVSLVVHPHNPFIPTSHMNVRFFCANTPSGLVWWFGGGFDLTPYYGDEVDAVHWHQTALEACSPFGSDLYPRFKAACDDYFHLRHRNEQRGIGGLFFDDFNEGGFEHAFALTRSIGDHYLPAYLPIVARHRDTPFSPDHREFQLYRRGRYVEFNLVYDRGTLFGLQSGGRIESILMSLPPNVAWRYDWRAEPGSPEADLVENFLQPKDWLAQAATQESS
;
A
#
# COMPACT_ATOMS: atom_id res chain seq x y z
N MET A 1 7.82 -27.30 8.92
CA MET A 1 6.44 -27.14 9.40
C MET A 1 5.49 -27.39 8.24
N GLU A 2 4.57 -28.33 8.38
CA GLU A 2 3.58 -28.61 7.33
C GLU A 2 2.65 -27.38 7.19
N GLN A 3 2.37 -26.96 5.94
CA GLN A 3 1.49 -25.82 5.71
C GLN A 3 0.05 -26.20 6.04
N SER A 4 -0.61 -25.40 6.90
CA SER A 4 -2.04 -25.58 7.19
C SER A 4 -2.88 -25.40 5.93
N GLN A 5 -4.10 -25.94 5.92
CA GLN A 5 -5.01 -25.78 4.78
C GLN A 5 -5.37 -24.30 4.58
N GLU A 6 -5.53 -23.53 5.66
CA GLU A 6 -5.78 -22.10 5.62
C GLU A 6 -4.63 -21.35 4.93
N LEU A 7 -3.38 -21.61 5.31
CA LEU A 7 -2.22 -20.97 4.70
C LEU A 7 -2.11 -21.28 3.19
N LYS A 8 -2.43 -22.50 2.77
CA LYS A 8 -2.47 -22.88 1.35
C LYS A 8 -3.53 -22.06 0.59
N ARG A 9 -4.73 -21.91 1.15
CA ARG A 9 -5.82 -21.10 0.58
C ARG A 9 -5.44 -19.63 0.45
N VAL A 10 -4.86 -19.05 1.50
CA VAL A 10 -4.39 -17.66 1.49
C VAL A 10 -3.29 -17.48 0.44
N THR A 11 -2.30 -18.37 0.42
CA THR A 11 -1.19 -18.32 -0.56
C THR A 11 -1.69 -18.39 -2.00
N ALA A 12 -2.66 -19.27 -2.29
CA ALA A 12 -3.25 -19.39 -3.61
C ALA A 12 -3.96 -18.10 -4.04
N TYR A 13 -4.76 -17.51 -3.15
CA TYR A 13 -5.42 -16.22 -3.41
C TYR A 13 -4.41 -15.10 -3.67
N LEU A 14 -3.37 -14.98 -2.84
CA LEU A 14 -2.37 -13.92 -2.98
C LEU A 14 -1.60 -14.01 -4.30
N ARG A 15 -1.26 -15.22 -4.75
CA ARG A 15 -0.60 -15.44 -6.04
C ARG A 15 -1.52 -15.07 -7.22
N ASP A 16 -2.80 -15.41 -7.14
CA ASP A 16 -3.81 -15.02 -8.12
C ASP A 16 -4.00 -13.50 -8.15
N LEU A 17 -4.14 -12.87 -6.98
CA LEU A 17 -4.26 -11.42 -6.84
C LEU A 17 -3.06 -10.70 -7.50
N GLN A 18 -1.83 -11.15 -7.23
CA GLN A 18 -0.64 -10.60 -7.87
C GLN A 18 -0.74 -10.68 -9.40
N SER A 19 -1.16 -11.84 -9.94
CA SER A 19 -1.25 -12.04 -11.39
C SER A 19 -2.31 -11.15 -12.03
N ARG A 20 -3.49 -11.01 -11.40
CA ARG A 20 -4.57 -10.13 -11.86
C ARG A 20 -4.14 -8.67 -11.85
N ILE A 21 -3.47 -8.23 -10.78
CA ILE A 21 -2.96 -6.86 -10.67
C ILE A 21 -1.94 -6.57 -11.78
N CYS A 22 -0.96 -7.45 -11.99
CA CYS A 22 0.04 -7.26 -13.04
C CYS A 22 -0.62 -7.16 -14.43
N ALA A 23 -1.52 -8.07 -14.77
CA ALA A 23 -2.21 -8.06 -16.06
C ALA A 23 -3.02 -6.76 -16.28
N SER A 24 -3.74 -6.30 -15.26
CA SER A 24 -4.53 -5.07 -15.36
C SER A 24 -3.68 -3.80 -15.46
N LEU A 25 -2.54 -3.75 -14.76
CA LEU A 25 -1.61 -2.63 -14.87
C LEU A 25 -0.89 -2.62 -16.22
N GLU A 26 -0.52 -3.77 -16.78
CA GLU A 26 0.02 -3.89 -18.14
C GLU A 26 -0.98 -3.39 -19.19
N GLU A 27 -2.24 -3.77 -19.06
CA GLU A 27 -3.32 -3.30 -19.94
C GLU A 27 -3.49 -1.76 -19.82
N ALA A 28 -3.50 -1.23 -18.62
CA ALA A 28 -3.61 0.20 -18.37
C ALA A 28 -2.40 0.97 -18.90
N ASP A 29 -1.19 0.42 -18.80
CA ASP A 29 0.02 1.01 -19.35
C ASP A 29 0.03 1.02 -20.88
N GLY A 30 -0.35 -0.09 -21.50
CA GLY A 30 -0.43 -0.27 -22.95
C GLY A 30 0.93 -0.24 -23.68
N GLY A 31 2.05 -0.34 -22.96
CA GLY A 31 3.41 -0.28 -23.52
C GLY A 31 4.41 -1.22 -22.89
N ALA A 32 4.49 -1.25 -21.58
CA ALA A 32 5.42 -2.10 -20.83
C ALA A 32 4.74 -3.35 -20.27
N THR A 33 5.57 -4.36 -20.00
CA THR A 33 5.16 -5.59 -19.32
C THR A 33 6.02 -5.81 -18.07
N PHE A 34 5.47 -6.51 -17.08
CA PHE A 34 6.20 -6.84 -15.88
C PHE A 34 7.28 -7.91 -16.14
N ARG A 35 8.51 -7.60 -15.78
CA ARG A 35 9.57 -8.60 -15.66
C ARG A 35 9.36 -9.38 -14.36
N GLN A 36 9.27 -10.69 -14.46
CA GLN A 36 9.16 -11.58 -13.31
C GLN A 36 10.55 -11.98 -12.81
N ASP A 37 10.70 -11.99 -11.48
CA ASP A 37 11.89 -12.42 -10.77
C ASP A 37 11.47 -13.34 -9.60
N GLU A 38 11.68 -14.65 -9.76
CA GLU A 38 11.42 -15.65 -8.72
C GLU A 38 12.68 -15.85 -7.89
N TRP A 39 12.50 -15.91 -6.59
CA TRP A 39 13.59 -16.08 -5.65
C TRP A 39 13.25 -17.11 -4.57
N GLN A 40 14.27 -17.78 -4.10
CA GLN A 40 14.19 -18.71 -2.99
C GLN A 40 15.41 -18.52 -2.07
N GLN A 41 15.17 -18.52 -0.77
CA GLN A 41 16.15 -18.42 0.30
C GLN A 41 15.81 -19.45 1.39
N ASP A 42 16.73 -19.68 2.34
CA ASP A 42 16.51 -20.63 3.45
C ASP A 42 15.30 -20.28 4.31
N ASN A 43 14.95 -18.98 4.41
CA ASN A 43 13.86 -18.46 5.23
C ASN A 43 12.61 -18.10 4.42
N GLY A 44 12.51 -18.49 3.13
CA GLY A 44 11.32 -18.23 2.34
C GLY A 44 11.53 -18.15 0.84
N SER A 45 10.46 -17.80 0.15
CA SER A 45 10.43 -17.64 -1.30
C SER A 45 9.52 -16.50 -1.69
N GLY A 46 9.68 -16.02 -2.92
CA GLY A 46 8.78 -15.00 -3.44
C GLY A 46 8.86 -14.88 -4.95
N ARG A 47 7.96 -14.03 -5.46
CA ARG A 47 7.85 -13.69 -6.87
C ARG A 47 7.65 -12.19 -6.98
N THR A 48 8.69 -11.51 -7.45
CA THR A 48 8.68 -10.05 -7.63
C THR A 48 8.41 -9.73 -9.11
N HIS A 49 7.40 -8.94 -9.38
CA HIS A 49 7.12 -8.41 -10.69
C HIS A 49 7.49 -6.92 -10.73
N ILE A 50 8.30 -6.51 -11.72
CA ILE A 50 8.79 -5.14 -11.85
C ILE A 50 8.47 -4.64 -13.25
N LEU A 51 7.72 -3.53 -13.33
CA LEU A 51 7.51 -2.75 -14.54
C LEU A 51 8.39 -1.52 -14.45
N SER A 52 9.13 -1.21 -15.52
CA SER A 52 9.97 -0.02 -15.60
C SER A 52 9.77 0.66 -16.96
N ASP A 53 9.86 1.97 -16.96
CA ASP A 53 9.81 2.81 -18.15
C ASP A 53 8.59 2.58 -19.05
N GLY A 54 7.42 2.32 -18.42
CA GLY A 54 6.14 2.19 -19.11
C GLY A 54 5.65 3.52 -19.66
N ARG A 55 4.56 3.51 -20.42
CA ARG A 55 3.94 4.73 -20.97
C ARG A 55 3.22 5.54 -19.90
N VAL A 56 2.55 4.85 -18.99
CA VAL A 56 1.79 5.44 -17.87
C VAL A 56 2.58 5.32 -16.59
N PHE A 57 3.13 4.15 -16.32
CA PHE A 57 3.84 3.85 -15.08
C PHE A 57 5.35 3.91 -15.31
N GLU A 58 6.00 4.90 -14.68
CA GLU A 58 7.46 5.04 -14.69
C GLU A 58 8.13 3.86 -13.98
N GLN A 59 7.54 3.42 -12.86
CA GLN A 59 7.92 2.21 -12.16
C GLN A 59 6.71 1.61 -11.44
N GLY A 60 6.59 0.29 -11.50
CA GLY A 60 5.66 -0.48 -10.71
C GLY A 60 6.33 -1.73 -10.15
N GLY A 61 6.05 -2.03 -8.91
CA GLY A 61 6.50 -3.26 -8.27
C GLY A 61 5.33 -3.98 -7.62
N VAL A 62 5.16 -5.27 -7.93
CA VAL A 62 4.16 -6.15 -7.30
C VAL A 62 4.86 -7.38 -6.76
N ASN A 63 5.00 -7.46 -5.45
CA ASN A 63 5.78 -8.50 -4.78
C ASN A 63 4.88 -9.46 -4.01
N PHE A 64 4.96 -10.74 -4.33
CA PHE A 64 4.46 -11.82 -3.49
C PHE A 64 5.62 -12.40 -2.69
N SER A 65 5.42 -12.63 -1.39
CA SER A 65 6.38 -13.31 -0.53
C SER A 65 5.70 -14.32 0.39
N HIS A 66 6.43 -15.39 0.70
CA HIS A 66 6.11 -16.35 1.75
C HIS A 66 7.39 -16.64 2.53
N VAL A 67 7.46 -16.11 3.73
CA VAL A 67 8.61 -16.25 4.62
C VAL A 67 8.25 -17.08 5.84
N HIS A 68 9.27 -17.76 6.40
CA HIS A 68 9.12 -18.57 7.59
C HIS A 68 10.40 -18.53 8.44
N GLY A 69 10.25 -18.82 9.71
CA GLY A 69 11.40 -18.92 10.60
C GLY A 69 11.10 -19.87 11.77
N SER A 70 12.17 -20.39 12.37
CA SER A 70 12.09 -21.22 13.58
C SER A 70 11.83 -20.40 14.84
N ALA A 71 12.09 -19.09 14.78
CA ALA A 71 11.85 -18.14 15.86
C ALA A 71 11.51 -16.75 15.29
N LEU A 72 10.49 -16.11 15.85
CA LEU A 72 10.17 -14.72 15.49
C LEU A 72 11.25 -13.77 15.99
N PRO A 73 11.83 -12.90 15.13
CA PRO A 73 12.86 -11.95 15.52
C PRO A 73 12.36 -10.97 16.60
N ALA A 74 13.27 -10.54 17.49
CA ALA A 74 12.93 -9.62 18.58
C ALA A 74 12.30 -8.31 18.10
N ALA A 75 12.74 -7.77 16.97
CA ALA A 75 12.15 -6.58 16.36
C ALA A 75 10.69 -6.78 15.94
N ALA A 76 10.31 -7.98 15.49
CA ALA A 76 8.95 -8.33 15.12
C ALA A 76 8.07 -8.70 16.32
N SER A 77 8.66 -9.20 17.40
CA SER A 77 7.94 -9.57 18.63
C SER A 77 7.72 -8.42 19.61
N SER A 78 8.21 -7.20 19.32
CA SER A 78 8.04 -6.04 20.22
C SER A 78 6.58 -5.71 20.52
N ARG A 79 5.66 -5.94 19.58
CA ARG A 79 4.20 -5.77 19.75
C ARG A 79 3.50 -7.01 20.29
N HIS A 80 4.12 -8.17 20.11
CA HIS A 80 3.63 -9.49 20.51
C HIS A 80 4.74 -10.25 21.23
N PRO A 81 5.12 -9.84 22.46
CA PRO A 81 6.21 -10.46 23.21
C PRO A 81 5.98 -11.96 23.47
N GLU A 82 4.72 -12.37 23.57
CA GLU A 82 4.28 -13.76 23.74
C GLU A 82 4.65 -14.68 22.57
N LEU A 83 4.93 -14.11 21.40
CA LEU A 83 5.35 -14.86 20.20
C LEU A 83 6.87 -15.00 20.08
N GLY A 84 7.63 -14.35 20.97
CA GLY A 84 9.09 -14.40 20.94
C GLY A 84 9.62 -15.83 20.97
N GLY A 85 10.48 -16.19 20.00
CA GLY A 85 11.03 -17.54 19.87
C GLY A 85 10.10 -18.59 19.27
N SER A 86 8.85 -18.24 18.92
CA SER A 86 7.90 -19.15 18.27
C SER A 86 8.18 -19.33 16.78
N PRO A 87 8.04 -20.52 16.21
CA PRO A 87 8.07 -20.74 14.77
C PRO A 87 6.90 -20.01 14.10
N PHE A 88 7.19 -19.32 12.99
CA PHE A 88 6.19 -18.50 12.30
C PHE A 88 6.20 -18.68 10.79
N GLN A 89 5.13 -18.28 10.15
CA GLN A 89 5.02 -18.09 8.70
C GLN A 89 4.27 -16.77 8.43
N ALA A 90 4.73 -16.05 7.41
CA ALA A 90 4.07 -14.84 6.91
C ALA A 90 4.02 -14.87 5.39
N THR A 91 2.88 -14.52 4.81
CA THR A 91 2.72 -14.45 3.36
C THR A 91 1.90 -13.22 3.00
N GLY A 92 2.22 -12.58 1.88
CA GLY A 92 1.54 -11.35 1.46
C GLY A 92 1.84 -10.97 0.03
N VAL A 93 1.00 -10.05 -0.46
CA VAL A 93 1.27 -9.26 -1.67
C VAL A 93 1.40 -7.80 -1.26
N SER A 94 2.44 -7.15 -1.77
CA SER A 94 2.68 -5.72 -1.62
C SER A 94 2.93 -5.12 -2.98
N LEU A 95 2.39 -3.95 -3.26
CA LEU A 95 2.66 -3.22 -4.48
C LEU A 95 2.83 -1.72 -4.24
N VAL A 96 3.62 -1.11 -5.11
CA VAL A 96 3.68 0.35 -5.29
C VAL A 96 3.76 0.66 -6.76
N VAL A 97 3.01 1.67 -7.20
CA VAL A 97 3.02 2.15 -8.59
C VAL A 97 3.33 3.64 -8.60
N HIS A 98 4.38 4.01 -9.36
CA HIS A 98 4.82 5.39 -9.56
C HIS A 98 4.58 5.81 -11.01
N PRO A 99 3.56 6.63 -11.29
CA PRO A 99 3.23 7.05 -12.65
C PRO A 99 4.13 8.18 -13.16
N HIS A 100 4.28 8.28 -14.50
CA HIS A 100 4.98 9.41 -15.14
C HIS A 100 4.24 10.72 -14.97
N ASN A 101 2.93 10.72 -15.24
CA ASN A 101 2.12 11.92 -15.20
C ASN A 101 1.94 12.39 -13.75
N PRO A 102 2.29 13.65 -13.42
CA PRO A 102 2.13 14.20 -12.07
C PRO A 102 0.69 14.27 -11.55
N PHE A 103 -0.30 14.22 -12.43
CA PHE A 103 -1.72 14.21 -12.06
C PHE A 103 -2.25 12.82 -11.72
N ILE A 104 -1.49 11.75 -11.99
CA ILE A 104 -1.80 10.41 -11.52
C ILE A 104 -1.10 10.20 -10.17
N PRO A 105 -1.83 9.88 -9.08
CA PRO A 105 -1.22 9.61 -7.79
C PRO A 105 -0.35 8.35 -7.78
N THR A 106 0.68 8.32 -6.94
CA THR A 106 1.30 7.07 -6.50
C THR A 106 0.30 6.30 -5.65
N SER A 107 0.20 4.99 -5.86
CA SER A 107 -0.64 4.11 -5.04
C SER A 107 0.17 2.98 -4.42
N HIS A 108 -0.24 2.58 -3.23
CA HIS A 108 0.28 1.44 -2.50
C HIS A 108 -0.86 0.53 -2.06
N MET A 109 -0.63 -0.77 -2.08
CA MET A 109 -1.50 -1.77 -1.46
C MET A 109 -0.65 -2.88 -0.84
N ASN A 110 -1.11 -3.37 0.29
CA ASN A 110 -0.57 -4.57 0.93
C ASN A 110 -1.73 -5.40 1.50
N VAL A 111 -1.68 -6.71 1.31
CA VAL A 111 -2.53 -7.67 2.03
C VAL A 111 -1.67 -8.84 2.44
N ARG A 112 -1.74 -9.22 3.73
CA ARG A 112 -0.85 -10.21 4.33
C ARG A 112 -1.54 -11.08 5.36
N PHE A 113 -0.99 -12.25 5.56
CA PHE A 113 -1.36 -13.20 6.60
C PHE A 113 -0.13 -13.59 7.40
N PHE A 114 -0.29 -13.67 8.71
CA PHE A 114 0.71 -14.14 9.64
C PHE A 114 0.15 -15.28 10.49
N CYS A 115 0.99 -16.27 10.79
CA CYS A 115 0.68 -17.27 11.80
C CYS A 115 1.95 -17.74 12.54
N ALA A 116 1.77 -18.07 13.82
CA ALA A 116 2.83 -18.61 14.67
C ALA A 116 2.31 -19.77 15.53
N ASN A 117 3.13 -20.80 15.69
CA ASN A 117 2.84 -21.91 16.58
C ASN A 117 3.44 -21.63 17.96
N THR A 118 2.57 -21.33 18.92
CA THR A 118 2.97 -21.11 20.32
C THR A 118 2.71 -22.36 21.16
N PRO A 119 3.28 -22.47 22.36
CA PRO A 119 2.93 -23.55 23.29
C PRO A 119 1.43 -23.58 23.66
N SER A 120 0.74 -22.44 23.57
CA SER A 120 -0.70 -22.30 23.83
C SER A 120 -1.59 -22.53 22.62
N GLY A 121 -1.03 -22.79 21.43
CA GLY A 121 -1.74 -23.05 20.20
C GLY A 121 -1.35 -22.15 19.04
N LEU A 122 -2.10 -22.24 17.93
CA LEU A 122 -1.90 -21.44 16.75
C LEU A 122 -2.42 -20.01 16.98
N VAL A 123 -1.56 -19.02 16.79
CA VAL A 123 -1.90 -17.60 16.72
C VAL A 123 -1.82 -17.15 15.27
N TRP A 124 -2.80 -16.39 14.81
CA TRP A 124 -2.84 -15.89 13.44
C TRP A 124 -3.59 -14.56 13.34
N TRP A 125 -3.28 -13.80 12.32
CA TRP A 125 -4.00 -12.58 11.94
C TRP A 125 -3.77 -12.21 10.49
N PHE A 126 -4.63 -11.31 9.98
CA PHE A 126 -4.46 -10.62 8.72
C PHE A 126 -4.07 -9.17 8.95
N GLY A 127 -3.45 -8.57 7.97
CA GLY A 127 -3.16 -7.15 7.92
C GLY A 127 -3.08 -6.67 6.48
N GLY A 128 -3.18 -5.36 6.28
CA GLY A 128 -3.10 -4.79 4.96
C GLY A 128 -3.75 -3.43 4.84
N GLY A 129 -4.16 -3.12 3.62
CA GLY A 129 -4.81 -1.88 3.23
C GLY A 129 -4.31 -1.37 1.89
N PHE A 130 -4.79 -0.21 1.50
CA PHE A 130 -4.30 0.54 0.35
C PHE A 130 -4.39 2.04 0.63
N ASP A 131 -3.45 2.81 0.12
CA ASP A 131 -3.39 4.26 0.28
C ASP A 131 -2.94 4.97 -1.00
N LEU A 132 -3.36 6.23 -1.14
CA LEU A 132 -3.14 7.05 -2.32
C LEU A 132 -2.31 8.29 -1.97
N THR A 133 -1.26 8.54 -2.77
CA THR A 133 -0.33 9.67 -2.60
C THR A 133 -0.38 10.59 -3.83
N PRO A 134 -1.26 11.59 -3.86
CA PRO A 134 -1.32 12.57 -4.94
C PRO A 134 -0.15 13.55 -4.86
N TYR A 135 0.16 14.15 -6.03
CA TYR A 135 1.08 15.28 -6.19
C TYR A 135 0.30 16.56 -6.48
N TYR A 136 -0.85 16.43 -7.08
CA TYR A 136 -1.87 17.46 -7.24
C TYR A 136 -3.19 16.91 -6.73
N GLY A 137 -3.89 17.72 -5.95
CA GLY A 137 -5.14 17.31 -5.34
C GLY A 137 -6.30 17.27 -6.34
N ASP A 138 -7.13 16.22 -6.27
CA ASP A 138 -8.38 16.09 -7.00
C ASP A 138 -9.44 15.51 -6.05
N GLU A 139 -10.50 16.28 -5.77
CA GLU A 139 -11.56 15.85 -4.83
C GLU A 139 -12.36 14.67 -5.39
N VAL A 140 -12.56 14.60 -6.72
CA VAL A 140 -13.29 13.49 -7.34
C VAL A 140 -12.53 12.18 -7.18
N ASP A 141 -11.22 12.25 -7.32
CA ASP A 141 -10.35 11.09 -7.07
C ASP A 141 -10.37 10.66 -5.60
N ALA A 142 -10.29 11.64 -4.69
CA ALA A 142 -10.30 11.37 -3.26
C ALA A 142 -11.62 10.73 -2.81
N VAL A 143 -12.74 11.26 -3.27
CA VAL A 143 -14.07 10.70 -2.98
C VAL A 143 -14.21 9.30 -3.56
N HIS A 144 -13.85 9.10 -4.83
CA HIS A 144 -13.91 7.78 -5.48
C HIS A 144 -13.05 6.74 -4.73
N TRP A 145 -11.82 7.11 -4.37
CA TRP A 145 -10.90 6.24 -3.63
C TRP A 145 -11.49 5.80 -2.28
N HIS A 146 -12.01 6.74 -1.51
CA HIS A 146 -12.58 6.47 -0.20
C HIS A 146 -13.95 5.78 -0.27
N GLN A 147 -14.75 6.05 -1.29
CA GLN A 147 -16.00 5.34 -1.55
C GLN A 147 -15.74 3.85 -1.85
N THR A 148 -14.77 3.56 -2.70
CA THR A 148 -14.37 2.17 -2.99
C THR A 148 -13.79 1.48 -1.75
N ALA A 149 -13.06 2.21 -0.90
CA ALA A 149 -12.58 1.71 0.39
C ALA A 149 -13.73 1.37 1.37
N LEU A 150 -14.76 2.22 1.42
CA LEU A 150 -15.98 1.96 2.20
C LEU A 150 -16.71 0.71 1.68
N GLU A 151 -16.86 0.57 0.38
CA GLU A 151 -17.52 -0.59 -0.27
C GLU A 151 -16.78 -1.89 0.04
N ALA A 152 -15.45 -1.87 0.06
CA ALA A 152 -14.63 -3.04 0.43
C ALA A 152 -14.89 -3.51 1.87
N CYS A 153 -15.19 -2.61 2.79
CA CYS A 153 -15.37 -2.91 4.21
C CYS A 153 -16.83 -3.18 4.61
N SER A 154 -17.78 -2.48 3.99
CA SER A 154 -19.20 -2.44 4.42
C SER A 154 -19.87 -3.80 4.58
N PRO A 155 -19.61 -4.83 3.75
CA PRO A 155 -20.21 -6.15 3.92
C PRO A 155 -19.78 -6.88 5.21
N PHE A 156 -18.71 -6.42 5.86
CA PHE A 156 -18.07 -7.06 7.00
C PHE A 156 -18.31 -6.33 8.33
N GLY A 157 -18.74 -5.07 8.29
CA GLY A 157 -19.03 -4.26 9.45
C GLY A 157 -19.00 -2.77 9.14
N SER A 158 -19.99 -2.03 9.61
CA SER A 158 -20.11 -0.58 9.35
C SER A 158 -19.04 0.26 10.06
N ASP A 159 -18.39 -0.29 11.09
CA ASP A 159 -17.31 0.35 11.85
C ASP A 159 -15.92 0.14 11.23
N LEU A 160 -15.77 -0.82 10.30
CA LEU A 160 -14.45 -1.20 9.77
C LEU A 160 -13.82 -0.10 8.94
N TYR A 161 -14.57 0.52 8.02
CA TYR A 161 -14.02 1.60 7.21
C TYR A 161 -13.53 2.78 8.06
N PRO A 162 -14.33 3.40 8.95
CA PRO A 162 -13.84 4.52 9.76
C PRO A 162 -12.66 4.13 10.65
N ARG A 163 -12.64 2.91 11.18
CA ARG A 163 -11.53 2.40 12.00
C ARG A 163 -10.25 2.24 11.19
N PHE A 164 -10.33 1.63 10.00
CA PHE A 164 -9.17 1.40 9.14
C PHE A 164 -8.68 2.69 8.46
N LYS A 165 -9.58 3.61 8.16
CA LYS A 165 -9.24 4.95 7.67
C LYS A 165 -8.46 5.74 8.72
N ALA A 166 -8.93 5.78 9.95
CA ALA A 166 -8.24 6.45 11.04
C ALA A 166 -6.86 5.82 11.32
N ALA A 167 -6.76 4.50 11.29
CA ALA A 167 -5.48 3.79 11.42
C ALA A 167 -4.53 4.08 10.25
N CYS A 168 -5.05 4.26 9.03
CA CYS A 168 -4.29 4.66 7.86
C CYS A 168 -3.70 6.08 8.02
N ASP A 169 -4.51 7.03 8.47
CA ASP A 169 -4.06 8.40 8.72
C ASP A 169 -2.96 8.46 9.79
N ASP A 170 -3.11 7.71 10.88
CA ASP A 170 -2.09 7.65 11.92
C ASP A 170 -0.78 6.98 11.44
N TYR A 171 -0.91 5.89 10.68
CA TYR A 171 0.25 5.13 10.20
C TYR A 171 1.08 5.90 9.18
N PHE A 172 0.45 6.52 8.17
CA PHE A 172 1.13 7.19 7.06
C PHE A 172 1.44 8.67 7.32
N HIS A 173 1.52 9.07 8.58
CA HIS A 173 1.91 10.42 8.99
C HIS A 173 3.44 10.58 9.05
N LEU A 174 3.98 11.55 8.31
CA LEU A 174 5.40 11.96 8.37
C LEU A 174 5.62 12.89 9.57
N ARG A 175 5.98 12.32 10.71
CA ARG A 175 6.09 13.05 11.99
C ARG A 175 7.07 14.22 11.93
N HIS A 176 8.23 14.06 11.27
CA HIS A 176 9.25 15.09 11.14
C HIS A 176 8.86 16.21 10.15
N ARG A 177 7.80 16.04 9.36
CA ARG A 177 7.23 17.04 8.46
C ARG A 177 5.90 17.59 8.96
N ASN A 178 5.27 16.91 9.90
CA ASN A 178 3.92 17.18 10.37
C ASN A 178 2.91 17.23 9.22
N GLU A 179 2.99 16.26 8.29
CA GLU A 179 2.09 16.13 7.15
C GLU A 179 1.76 14.68 6.86
N GLN A 180 0.64 14.42 6.21
CA GLN A 180 0.29 13.09 5.72
C GLN A 180 1.11 12.73 4.49
N ARG A 181 1.41 11.42 4.29
CA ARG A 181 2.03 10.93 3.06
C ARG A 181 1.14 11.16 1.83
N GLY A 182 -0.16 11.01 1.99
CA GLY A 182 -1.18 11.18 0.98
C GLY A 182 -2.55 11.41 1.58
N ILE A 183 -3.60 11.08 0.85
CA ILE A 183 -4.99 11.25 1.27
C ILE A 183 -5.52 10.06 2.09
N GLY A 184 -4.67 9.09 2.41
CA GLY A 184 -5.04 7.89 3.17
C GLY A 184 -5.75 6.84 2.32
N GLY A 185 -6.62 6.10 2.96
CA GLY A 185 -7.33 4.94 2.46
C GLY A 185 -7.65 3.97 3.59
N LEU A 186 -7.15 2.74 3.52
CA LEU A 186 -7.34 1.71 4.54
C LEU A 186 -6.00 1.22 5.08
N PHE A 187 -5.94 1.03 6.39
CA PHE A 187 -4.85 0.29 7.03
C PHE A 187 -5.39 -0.51 8.20
N PHE A 188 -5.07 -1.80 8.25
CA PHE A 188 -5.38 -2.66 9.38
C PHE A 188 -4.22 -3.62 9.66
N ASP A 189 -4.09 -4.01 10.92
CA ASP A 189 -3.08 -4.93 11.40
C ASP A 189 -3.65 -5.79 12.53
N ASP A 190 -3.06 -6.96 12.75
CA ASP A 190 -3.46 -7.89 13.81
C ASP A 190 -4.95 -8.28 13.79
N PHE A 191 -5.58 -8.28 12.60
CA PHE A 191 -7.03 -8.52 12.47
C PHE A 191 -7.35 -10.01 12.43
N ASN A 192 -8.10 -10.47 13.40
CA ASN A 192 -8.60 -11.85 13.53
C ASN A 192 -10.07 -11.92 14.01
N GLU A 193 -10.76 -10.78 14.02
CA GLU A 193 -12.15 -10.65 14.43
C GLU A 193 -13.07 -11.48 13.54
N GLY A 194 -14.11 -12.05 14.11
CA GLY A 194 -15.09 -12.89 13.39
C GLY A 194 -14.57 -14.27 12.94
N GLY A 195 -13.32 -14.61 13.32
CA GLY A 195 -12.68 -15.86 12.95
C GLY A 195 -12.06 -15.84 11.54
N PHE A 196 -11.39 -16.96 11.18
CA PHE A 196 -10.55 -17.04 9.98
C PHE A 196 -11.32 -16.73 8.69
N GLU A 197 -12.51 -17.32 8.51
CA GLU A 197 -13.27 -17.15 7.26
C GLU A 197 -13.73 -15.70 7.05
N HIS A 198 -14.16 -15.03 8.12
CA HIS A 198 -14.56 -13.63 8.09
C HIS A 198 -13.37 -12.72 7.80
N ALA A 199 -12.28 -12.88 8.54
CA ALA A 199 -11.06 -12.07 8.36
C ALA A 199 -10.42 -12.28 6.97
N PHE A 200 -10.42 -13.52 6.48
CA PHE A 200 -9.93 -13.82 5.13
C PHE A 200 -10.85 -13.25 4.05
N ALA A 201 -12.16 -13.32 4.21
CA ALA A 201 -13.11 -12.74 3.26
C ALA A 201 -12.98 -11.21 3.17
N LEU A 202 -12.84 -10.51 4.32
CA LEU A 202 -12.54 -9.08 4.37
C LEU A 202 -11.22 -8.75 3.67
N THR A 203 -10.16 -9.50 3.97
CA THR A 203 -8.84 -9.29 3.35
C THR A 203 -8.89 -9.45 1.82
N ARG A 204 -9.65 -10.44 1.33
CA ARG A 204 -9.90 -10.61 -0.10
C ARG A 204 -10.67 -9.44 -0.69
N SER A 205 -11.72 -9.00 -0.01
CA SER A 205 -12.49 -7.83 -0.46
C SER A 205 -11.60 -6.60 -0.63
N ILE A 206 -10.75 -6.30 0.37
CA ILE A 206 -9.83 -5.16 0.31
C ILE A 206 -8.84 -5.32 -0.86
N GLY A 207 -8.24 -6.49 -1.05
CA GLY A 207 -7.33 -6.75 -2.16
C GLY A 207 -8.00 -6.63 -3.52
N ASP A 208 -9.22 -7.15 -3.66
CA ASP A 208 -9.99 -7.15 -4.92
C ASP A 208 -10.52 -5.75 -5.28
N HIS A 209 -10.72 -4.85 -4.30
CA HIS A 209 -11.15 -3.47 -4.55
C HIS A 209 -10.01 -2.52 -4.94
N TYR A 210 -8.74 -2.93 -4.85
CA TYR A 210 -7.62 -2.05 -5.22
C TYR A 210 -7.68 -1.58 -6.69
N LEU A 211 -7.86 -2.49 -7.63
CA LEU A 211 -7.94 -2.13 -9.05
C LEU A 211 -9.17 -1.26 -9.38
N PRO A 212 -10.38 -1.57 -8.89
CA PRO A 212 -11.53 -0.67 -8.99
C PRO A 212 -11.30 0.72 -8.39
N ALA A 213 -10.52 0.84 -7.32
CA ALA A 213 -10.17 2.13 -6.74
C ALA A 213 -9.16 2.91 -7.59
N TYR A 214 -8.14 2.25 -8.15
CA TYR A 214 -7.01 2.94 -8.78
C TYR A 214 -7.17 3.17 -10.28
N LEU A 215 -7.64 2.18 -11.05
CA LEU A 215 -7.67 2.28 -12.51
C LEU A 215 -8.56 3.40 -13.07
N PRO A 216 -9.73 3.73 -12.49
CA PRO A 216 -10.51 4.88 -12.94
C PRO A 216 -9.78 6.21 -12.78
N ILE A 217 -8.96 6.37 -11.72
CA ILE A 217 -8.11 7.54 -11.50
C ILE A 217 -7.04 7.63 -12.59
N VAL A 218 -6.37 6.51 -12.87
CA VAL A 218 -5.39 6.44 -13.97
C VAL A 218 -6.02 6.82 -15.31
N ALA A 219 -7.18 6.26 -15.63
CA ALA A 219 -7.89 6.53 -16.88
C ALA A 219 -8.28 8.01 -17.03
N ARG A 220 -8.66 8.68 -15.92
CA ARG A 220 -9.04 10.10 -15.89
C ARG A 220 -7.87 11.01 -16.22
N HIS A 221 -6.67 10.70 -15.72
CA HIS A 221 -5.53 11.61 -15.74
C HIS A 221 -4.41 11.22 -16.71
N ARG A 222 -4.44 10.03 -17.32
CA ARG A 222 -3.34 9.54 -18.17
C ARG A 222 -2.96 10.47 -19.33
N ASP A 223 -3.93 11.19 -19.87
CA ASP A 223 -3.77 12.09 -21.00
C ASP A 223 -3.76 13.58 -20.58
N THR A 224 -3.76 13.88 -19.29
CA THR A 224 -3.69 15.25 -18.77
C THR A 224 -2.34 15.87 -19.13
N PRO A 225 -2.31 17.01 -19.85
CA PRO A 225 -1.05 17.69 -20.17
C PRO A 225 -0.35 18.19 -18.91
N PHE A 226 0.97 18.07 -18.87
CA PHE A 226 1.77 18.60 -17.77
C PHE A 226 3.04 19.28 -18.25
N SER A 227 3.51 20.25 -17.47
CA SER A 227 4.73 21.02 -17.72
C SER A 227 5.95 20.39 -17.00
N PRO A 228 7.18 20.83 -17.33
CA PRO A 228 8.36 20.51 -16.54
C PRO A 228 8.24 20.87 -15.06
N ASP A 229 7.58 21.98 -14.72
CA ASP A 229 7.39 22.41 -13.33
C ASP A 229 6.50 21.43 -12.55
N HIS A 230 5.43 20.94 -13.18
CA HIS A 230 4.59 19.87 -12.57
C HIS A 230 5.44 18.62 -12.29
N ARG A 231 6.31 18.26 -13.23
CA ARG A 231 7.22 17.10 -13.04
C ARG A 231 8.23 17.33 -11.92
N GLU A 232 8.82 18.52 -11.85
CA GLU A 232 9.75 18.86 -10.78
C GLU A 232 9.10 18.82 -9.39
N PHE A 233 7.86 19.29 -9.28
CA PHE A 233 7.10 19.18 -8.05
C PHE A 233 6.80 17.72 -7.68
N GLN A 234 6.40 16.89 -8.64
CA GLN A 234 6.24 15.45 -8.42
C GLN A 234 7.51 14.82 -7.84
N LEU A 235 8.69 15.11 -8.45
CA LEU A 235 9.97 14.58 -7.96
C LEU A 235 10.27 15.06 -6.53
N TYR A 236 9.99 16.31 -6.22
CA TYR A 236 10.13 16.85 -4.87
C TYR A 236 9.20 16.14 -3.88
N ARG A 237 7.95 15.93 -4.23
CA ARG A 237 6.98 15.21 -3.38
C ARG A 237 7.32 13.73 -3.19
N ARG A 238 7.91 13.09 -4.19
CA ARG A 238 8.45 11.73 -4.08
C ARG A 238 9.52 11.60 -2.99
N GLY A 239 10.24 12.69 -2.69
CA GLY A 239 11.14 12.74 -1.54
C GLY A 239 10.42 12.42 -0.23
N ARG A 240 9.18 12.89 -0.02
CA ARG A 240 8.37 12.60 1.17
C ARG A 240 7.98 11.12 1.23
N TYR A 241 7.66 10.53 0.08
CA TYR A 241 7.39 9.10 -0.03
C TYR A 241 8.60 8.25 0.40
N VAL A 242 9.79 8.61 -0.08
CA VAL A 242 11.05 7.94 0.28
C VAL A 242 11.37 8.13 1.77
N GLU A 243 11.21 9.35 2.30
CA GLU A 243 11.41 9.63 3.73
C GLU A 243 10.53 8.72 4.60
N PHE A 244 9.24 8.57 4.26
CA PHE A 244 8.35 7.68 5.00
C PHE A 244 8.83 6.22 4.93
N ASN A 245 9.07 5.72 3.73
CA ASN A 245 9.41 4.31 3.53
C ASN A 245 10.72 3.91 4.22
N LEU A 246 11.73 4.78 4.22
CA LEU A 246 13.02 4.47 4.83
C LEU A 246 13.09 4.73 6.35
N VAL A 247 12.27 5.65 6.87
CA VAL A 247 12.36 6.09 8.28
C VAL A 247 11.25 5.48 9.14
N TYR A 248 10.05 5.31 8.60
CA TYR A 248 8.87 4.95 9.39
C TYR A 248 8.17 3.66 8.97
N ASP A 249 8.33 3.22 7.70
CA ASP A 249 7.61 2.03 7.25
C ASP A 249 8.11 0.77 7.95
N ARG A 250 7.25 0.20 8.79
CA ARG A 250 7.57 -1.00 9.58
C ARG A 250 7.91 -2.20 8.70
N GLY A 251 7.25 -2.32 7.54
CA GLY A 251 7.49 -3.41 6.60
C GLY A 251 8.88 -3.32 5.98
N THR A 252 9.29 -2.14 5.53
CA THR A 252 10.64 -1.86 5.00
C THR A 252 11.70 -2.11 6.07
N LEU A 253 11.53 -1.53 7.26
CA LEU A 253 12.48 -1.68 8.36
C LEU A 253 12.63 -3.15 8.79
N PHE A 254 11.51 -3.86 8.95
CA PHE A 254 11.53 -5.29 9.27
C PHE A 254 12.23 -6.10 8.18
N GLY A 255 11.89 -5.87 6.90
CA GLY A 255 12.50 -6.58 5.79
C GLY A 255 14.01 -6.40 5.73
N LEU A 256 14.50 -5.17 5.88
CA LEU A 256 15.93 -4.87 5.87
C LEU A 256 16.67 -5.47 7.09
N GLN A 257 16.05 -5.43 8.27
CA GLN A 257 16.65 -5.96 9.51
C GLN A 257 16.63 -7.49 9.60
N SER A 258 15.66 -8.13 8.97
CA SER A 258 15.52 -9.60 8.96
C SER A 258 16.27 -10.29 7.83
N GLY A 259 17.07 -9.56 7.04
CA GLY A 259 17.79 -10.14 5.91
C GLY A 259 16.90 -10.48 4.71
N GLY A 260 15.78 -9.77 4.57
CA GLY A 260 14.92 -9.88 3.41
C GLY A 260 15.62 -9.47 2.12
N ARG A 261 15.05 -9.85 0.97
CA ARG A 261 15.63 -9.53 -0.33
C ARG A 261 15.55 -8.03 -0.61
N ILE A 262 16.69 -7.35 -0.61
CA ILE A 262 16.81 -5.89 -0.71
C ILE A 262 16.11 -5.35 -1.96
N GLU A 263 16.31 -5.97 -3.12
CA GLU A 263 15.71 -5.56 -4.39
C GLU A 263 14.18 -5.61 -4.35
N SER A 264 13.61 -6.63 -3.71
CA SER A 264 12.17 -6.79 -3.55
C SER A 264 11.57 -5.81 -2.53
N ILE A 265 12.37 -5.34 -1.58
CA ILE A 265 11.95 -4.33 -0.59
C ILE A 265 12.04 -2.93 -1.19
N LEU A 266 13.19 -2.58 -1.77
CA LEU A 266 13.46 -1.22 -2.27
C LEU A 266 12.82 -0.93 -3.64
N MET A 267 12.21 -1.92 -4.32
CA MET A 267 11.40 -1.69 -5.52
C MET A 267 10.19 -0.76 -5.28
N SER A 268 9.80 -0.58 -4.01
CA SER A 268 8.73 0.34 -3.62
C SER A 268 9.10 1.82 -3.74
N LEU A 269 10.40 2.12 -3.87
CA LEU A 269 10.85 3.49 -4.00
C LEU A 269 10.68 4.00 -5.45
N PRO A 270 10.39 5.30 -5.63
CA PRO A 270 10.33 5.88 -6.97
C PRO A 270 11.72 5.88 -7.64
N PRO A 271 11.79 5.69 -8.99
CA PRO A 271 13.07 5.64 -9.70
C PRO A 271 13.80 6.99 -9.73
N ASN A 272 13.03 8.08 -9.67
CA ASN A 272 13.54 9.45 -9.65
C ASN A 272 12.89 10.24 -8.53
N VAL A 273 13.71 11.00 -7.80
CA VAL A 273 13.31 11.80 -6.64
C VAL A 273 14.19 13.03 -6.50
N ALA A 274 13.68 14.10 -5.92
CA ALA A 274 14.45 15.29 -5.64
C ALA A 274 14.17 15.83 -4.23
N TRP A 275 15.22 16.37 -3.59
CA TRP A 275 15.09 17.17 -2.37
C TRP A 275 15.55 18.60 -2.67
N ARG A 276 14.81 19.58 -2.11
CA ARG A 276 15.14 21.00 -2.21
C ARG A 276 15.23 21.58 -0.82
N TYR A 277 16.29 22.36 -0.58
CA TYR A 277 16.48 23.04 0.71
C TYR A 277 15.47 24.18 0.86
N ASP A 278 14.73 24.18 1.98
CA ASP A 278 13.73 25.19 2.38
C ASP A 278 12.76 25.63 1.26
N TRP A 279 12.37 24.68 0.40
CA TRP A 279 11.40 24.95 -0.64
C TRP A 279 9.99 25.11 -0.05
N ARG A 280 9.26 26.12 -0.51
CA ARG A 280 7.88 26.39 -0.13
C ARG A 280 7.05 26.62 -1.38
N ALA A 281 5.82 26.13 -1.35
CA ALA A 281 4.84 26.42 -2.40
C ALA A 281 4.44 27.89 -2.36
N GLU A 282 4.15 28.48 -3.52
CA GLU A 282 3.59 29.81 -3.59
C GLU A 282 2.15 29.80 -3.02
N PRO A 283 1.80 30.74 -2.14
CA PRO A 283 0.44 30.82 -1.59
C PRO A 283 -0.63 30.86 -2.68
N GLY A 284 -1.65 30.01 -2.57
CA GLY A 284 -2.74 29.91 -3.54
C GLY A 284 -2.39 29.13 -4.81
N SER A 285 -1.20 28.53 -4.90
CA SER A 285 -0.84 27.61 -5.99
C SER A 285 -1.46 26.23 -5.76
N PRO A 286 -1.59 25.39 -6.82
CA PRO A 286 -2.01 23.99 -6.68
C PRO A 286 -1.09 23.17 -5.77
N GLU A 287 0.20 23.53 -5.71
CA GLU A 287 1.20 22.93 -4.84
C GLU A 287 0.95 23.27 -3.35
N ALA A 288 0.51 24.49 -3.07
CA ALA A 288 0.10 24.91 -1.73
C ALA A 288 -1.22 24.22 -1.32
N ASP A 289 -2.17 24.17 -2.23
CA ASP A 289 -3.48 23.51 -2.02
C ASP A 289 -3.31 22.03 -1.65
N LEU A 290 -2.39 21.31 -2.31
CA LEU A 290 -2.07 19.93 -1.92
C LEU A 290 -1.74 19.82 -0.43
N VAL A 291 -0.82 20.67 0.05
CA VAL A 291 -0.32 20.60 1.44
C VAL A 291 -1.36 21.06 2.45
N GLU A 292 -2.09 22.12 2.12
CA GLU A 292 -3.05 22.76 3.01
C GLU A 292 -4.36 21.99 3.12
N ASN A 293 -4.83 21.39 2.02
CA ASN A 293 -6.16 20.83 1.92
C ASN A 293 -6.21 19.31 1.73
N PHE A 294 -5.20 18.69 1.11
CA PHE A 294 -5.20 17.25 0.83
C PHE A 294 -4.32 16.42 1.78
N LEU A 295 -3.24 16.97 2.26
CA LEU A 295 -2.31 16.25 3.16
C LEU A 295 -2.64 16.45 4.64
N GLN A 296 -3.93 16.58 4.94
CA GLN A 296 -4.49 16.61 6.29
C GLN A 296 -5.54 15.51 6.43
N PRO A 297 -5.67 14.85 7.60
CA PRO A 297 -6.74 13.89 7.83
C PRO A 297 -8.11 14.54 7.58
N LYS A 298 -8.90 13.94 6.68
CA LYS A 298 -10.16 14.54 6.21
C LYS A 298 -11.21 13.45 5.98
N ASP A 299 -12.48 13.76 6.28
CA ASP A 299 -13.59 12.90 5.91
C ASP A 299 -14.07 13.25 4.49
N TRP A 300 -13.53 12.54 3.51
CA TRP A 300 -13.80 12.76 2.10
C TRP A 300 -15.24 12.46 1.71
N LEU A 301 -15.89 11.51 2.40
CA LEU A 301 -17.25 11.07 2.07
C LEU A 301 -18.32 12.03 2.65
N ALA A 302 -18.08 12.59 3.84
CA ALA A 302 -18.99 13.58 4.41
C ALA A 302 -19.05 14.87 3.59
N GLN A 303 -17.94 15.26 2.94
CA GLN A 303 -17.91 16.46 2.09
C GLN A 303 -18.68 16.28 0.78
N ALA A 304 -18.57 15.11 0.14
CA ALA A 304 -19.34 14.80 -1.07
C ALA A 304 -20.85 14.88 -0.81
N ALA A 305 -21.34 14.36 0.31
CA ALA A 305 -22.74 14.42 0.69
C ALA A 305 -23.26 15.86 0.91
N THR A 306 -22.38 16.78 1.31
CA THR A 306 -22.75 18.19 1.52
C THR A 306 -22.84 18.97 0.20
N GLN A 307 -22.01 18.63 -0.79
CA GLN A 307 -21.99 19.28 -2.11
C GLN A 307 -23.19 18.86 -2.98
N GLU A 308 -23.66 17.61 -2.88
CA GLU A 308 -24.85 17.13 -3.59
C GLU A 308 -26.18 17.72 -3.03
N SER A 309 -26.13 18.28 -1.82
CA SER A 309 -27.28 18.83 -1.13
C SER A 309 -27.40 20.37 -1.27
N SER A 310 -26.46 21.02 -1.95
CA SER A 310 -26.38 22.49 -2.18
C SER A 310 -26.68 22.85 -3.62
#